data_df8b97695becf931c0e7ccf80894f919
#
_entry.id   df8b97695becf931c0e7ccf80894f919
#
_cell.length_a   1.000
_cell.length_b   1.000
_cell.length_c   1.000
_cell.angle_alpha   90.00
_cell.angle_beta   90.00
_cell.angle_gamma   90.00
#
_symmetry.space_group_name_H-M   'P 1'
#
loop_
_entity.id
_entity.type
_entity.pdbx_description
1 polymer ?
#
loop_
_entity_poly.entity_id
_entity_poly.type
_entity_poly.pdbx_seq_one_letter_code
_entity_poly.pdbx_strand_id
1 'polypeptide(L)' 'MRQCMDAENLHRRLKKIIGQVQAIDRMVEEDIACEDMLSQINAAKSALHRVGQIVLEGHLHPVSYTHL' A
#
# COMPACT_ATOMS: atom_id res chain seq x y z
N MET A 1 -5.18 14.09 -15.38
CA MET A 1 -4.97 13.69 -15.08
C MET A 1 -5.18 12.51 -14.53
N ARG A 2 -5.63 12.11 -13.88
CA ARG A 2 -5.84 10.96 -13.33
C ARG A 2 -6.97 10.26 -13.88
N GLN A 3 -7.34 10.44 -15.06
CA GLN A 3 -8.43 9.76 -15.63
C GLN A 3 -8.17 8.33 -15.84
N CYS A 4 -6.93 7.94 -15.91
CA CYS A 4 -6.66 6.55 -16.15
C CYS A 4 -6.55 5.77 -14.86
N MET A 5 -6.84 6.37 -13.73
CA MET A 5 -6.79 5.69 -12.47
C MET A 5 -8.11 5.82 -11.75
N ASP A 6 -8.43 4.85 -10.94
CA ASP A 6 -9.62 4.92 -10.13
C ASP A 6 -9.24 5.57 -8.82
N ALA A 7 -9.40 6.86 -8.75
CA ALA A 7 -8.98 7.62 -7.58
C ALA A 7 -9.69 7.18 -6.32
N GLU A 8 -10.94 6.82 -6.44
CA GLU A 8 -11.70 6.40 -5.28
C GLU A 8 -11.17 5.11 -4.71
N ASN A 9 -10.85 4.19 -5.59
CA ASN A 9 -10.29 2.92 -5.18
C ASN A 9 -8.94 3.11 -4.51
N LEU A 10 -8.09 3.96 -5.10
CA LEU A 10 -6.79 4.22 -4.52
C LEU A 10 -6.89 4.88 -3.17
N HIS A 11 -7.81 5.82 -3.06
CA HIS A 11 -8.02 6.52 -1.80
C HIS A 11 -8.42 5.54 -0.70
N ARG A 12 -9.33 4.65 -1.02
CA ARG A 12 -9.79 3.68 -0.05
C ARG A 12 -8.67 2.76 0.40
N ARG A 13 -7.85 2.34 -0.55
CA ARG A 13 -6.71 1.49 -0.23
C ARG A 13 -5.69 2.22 0.63
N LEU A 14 -5.44 3.49 0.29
CA LEU A 14 -4.47 4.25 1.06
C LEU A 14 -4.95 4.53 2.47
N LYS A 15 -6.23 4.78 2.64
CA LYS A 15 -6.75 5.00 3.99
C LYS A 15 -6.58 3.77 4.86
N LYS A 16 -6.77 2.62 4.25
CA LYS A 16 -6.57 1.39 4.97
C LYS A 16 -5.12 1.23 5.38
N ILE A 17 -4.21 1.57 4.47
CA ILE A 17 -2.79 1.46 4.76
C ILE A 17 -2.39 2.43 5.86
N ILE A 18 -2.93 3.63 5.84
CA ILE A 18 -2.67 4.60 6.89
C ILE A 18 -3.07 4.02 8.24
N GLY A 19 -4.23 3.37 8.28
CA GLY A 19 -4.67 2.74 9.52
C GLY A 19 -3.72 1.64 9.96
N GLN A 20 -3.20 0.88 9.02
CA GLN A 20 -2.25 -0.17 9.35
C GLN A 20 -0.95 0.41 9.90
N VAL A 21 -0.48 1.50 9.32
CA VAL A 21 0.73 2.13 9.79
C VAL A 21 0.53 2.69 11.20
N GLN A 22 -0.62 3.27 11.44
CA GLN A 22 -0.93 3.78 12.77
C GLN A 22 -0.97 2.66 13.79
N ALA A 23 -1.49 1.52 13.40
CA ALA A 23 -1.51 0.37 14.29
C ALA A 23 -0.11 -0.11 14.60
N ILE A 24 0.77 -0.10 13.61
CA ILE A 24 2.16 -0.49 13.83
C ILE A 24 2.83 0.47 14.79
N ASP A 25 2.54 1.75 14.64
CA ASP A 25 3.10 2.75 15.52
C ASP A 25 2.68 2.50 16.97
N ARG A 26 1.43 2.12 17.17
CA ARG A 26 0.97 1.81 18.52
C ARG A 26 1.63 0.55 19.06
N MET A 27 1.91 -0.39 18.21
CA MET A 27 2.57 -1.61 18.64
C MET A 27 3.96 -1.35 19.20
N VAL A 28 4.63 -0.34 18.66
CA VAL A 28 5.93 0.01 19.17
C VAL A 28 5.84 0.45 20.62
N GLU A 29 4.79 1.17 20.94
CA GLU A 29 4.61 1.65 22.30
C GLU A 29 4.10 0.59 23.24
N GLU A 30 3.45 -0.41 22.72
CA GLU A 30 2.82 -1.41 23.56
C GLU A 30 3.66 -2.64 23.77
N ASP A 31 4.88 -2.61 23.35
CA ASP A 31 5.80 -3.72 23.59
C ASP A 31 5.28 -5.02 22.98
N ILE A 32 4.76 -4.95 21.80
CA ILE A 32 4.29 -6.12 21.09
C ILE A 32 5.48 -6.91 20.55
N ALA A 33 5.33 -8.19 20.44
CA ALA A 33 6.40 -9.04 19.94
C ALA A 33 6.85 -8.60 18.54
N CYS A 34 8.14 -8.65 18.32
CA CYS A 34 8.71 -8.23 17.04
C CYS A 34 8.13 -8.99 15.87
N GLU A 35 7.84 -10.24 16.05
CA GLU A 35 7.29 -11.06 14.96
C GLU A 35 5.95 -10.53 14.51
N ASP A 36 5.12 -10.15 15.46
CA ASP A 36 3.81 -9.64 15.13
C ASP A 36 3.93 -8.30 14.43
N MET A 37 4.87 -7.50 14.88
CA MET A 37 5.08 -6.21 14.28
C MET A 37 5.58 -6.35 12.86
N LEU A 38 6.50 -7.27 12.63
CA LEU A 38 7.02 -7.50 11.29
C LEU A 38 5.94 -8.02 10.34
N SER A 39 5.06 -8.82 10.88
CA SER A 39 3.95 -9.34 10.10
C SER A 39 3.07 -8.19 9.60
N GLN A 40 2.79 -7.25 10.48
CA GLN A 40 1.98 -6.10 10.11
C GLN A 40 2.71 -5.19 9.14
N ILE A 41 4.00 -5.03 9.33
CA ILE A 41 4.79 -4.23 8.42
C ILE A 41 4.78 -4.84 7.03
N ASN A 42 4.91 -6.15 6.94
CA ASN A 42 4.88 -6.81 5.64
C ASN A 42 3.53 -6.66 4.98
N ALA A 43 2.46 -6.70 5.75
CA ALA A 43 1.14 -6.51 5.18
C ALA A 43 0.99 -5.11 4.61
N ALA A 44 1.46 -4.10 5.34
CA ALA A 44 1.37 -2.72 4.86
C ALA A 44 2.24 -2.52 3.63
N LYS A 45 3.41 -3.15 3.63
CA LYS A 45 4.32 -3.07 2.51
C LYS A 45 3.68 -3.66 1.25
N SER A 46 3.08 -4.82 1.37
CA SER A 46 2.43 -5.47 0.24
C SER A 46 1.26 -4.63 -0.27
N ALA A 47 0.51 -4.04 0.65
CA ALA A 47 -0.61 -3.21 0.26
C ALA A 47 -0.14 -1.97 -0.50
N LEU A 48 0.95 -1.36 -0.05
CA LEU A 48 1.51 -0.22 -0.76
C LEU A 48 2.04 -0.62 -2.12
N HIS A 49 2.65 -1.77 -2.19
CA HIS A 49 3.15 -2.28 -3.45
C HIS A 49 2.00 -2.43 -4.44
N ARG A 50 0.89 -2.94 -3.97
CA ARG A 50 -0.28 -3.09 -4.83
C ARG A 50 -0.81 -1.75 -5.31
N VAL A 51 -0.81 -0.75 -4.45
CA VAL A 51 -1.22 0.59 -4.84
C VAL A 51 -0.31 1.09 -5.96
N GLY A 52 0.98 0.87 -5.81
CA GLY A 52 1.93 1.28 -6.83
C GLY A 52 1.68 0.59 -8.16
N GLN A 53 1.32 -0.69 -8.12
CA GLN A 53 1.01 -1.41 -9.33
C GLN A 53 -0.22 -0.84 -10.02
N ILE A 54 -1.23 -0.51 -9.24
CA ILE A 54 -2.45 0.05 -9.80
C ILE A 54 -2.17 1.39 -10.47
N VAL A 55 -1.37 2.21 -9.84
CA VAL A 55 -1.02 3.49 -10.42
C VAL A 55 -0.25 3.29 -11.71
N LEU A 56 0.69 2.39 -11.70
CA LEU A 56 1.49 2.14 -12.87
C LEU A 56 0.66 1.61 -14.02
N GLU A 57 -0.20 0.67 -13.73
CA GLU A 57 -1.04 0.09 -14.76
C GLU A 57 -1.96 1.13 -15.39
N GLY A 58 -2.51 1.99 -14.58
CA GLY A 58 -3.40 3.00 -15.10
C GLY A 58 -2.67 4.06 -15.91
N HIS A 59 -1.39 4.26 -15.60
CA HIS A 59 -0.62 5.30 -16.25
C HIS A 59 0.05 4.82 -17.51
N LEU A 60 0.54 3.61 -17.49
CA LEU A 60 1.29 3.12 -18.60
C LEU A 60 0.59 2.02 -19.33
N HIS A 61 -0.68 1.99 -19.22
CA HIS A 61 -1.38 0.86 -19.68
C HIS A 61 -0.96 0.29 -20.99
N PRO A 62 -0.68 0.97 -21.98
CA PRO A 62 -0.40 0.29 -23.22
C PRO A 62 1.02 -0.19 -23.33
N VAL A 63 1.86 0.22 -22.48
CA VAL A 63 3.21 -0.06 -22.67
C VAL A 63 3.68 -1.11 -21.82
N SER A 64 4.39 -2.02 -22.37
CA SER A 64 4.78 -3.03 -21.58
C SER A 64 6.06 -3.04 -21.02
N TYR A 65 6.88 -2.13 -21.19
CA TYR A 65 8.19 -2.27 -20.65
C TYR A 65 8.15 -2.12 -19.19
N THR A 66 6.99 -2.19 -18.68
CA THR A 66 6.99 -2.09 -17.32
C THR A 66 7.66 -3.20 -16.67
N HIS A 67 7.84 -4.25 -17.34
CA HIS A 67 8.39 -5.22 -16.61
C HIS A 67 9.74 -5.13 -16.49
N LEU A 68 10.24 -4.40 -16.80
CA LEU A 68 11.53 -4.24 -16.59
C LEU A 68 11.97 -4.67 -15.56
#